data_486268fddfcfd774fc16328b96704800
#
_entry.id   486268fddfcfd774fc16328b96704800
#
_cell.length_a   1.000
_cell.length_b   1.000
_cell.length_c   1.000
_cell.angle_alpha   90.00
_cell.angle_beta   90.00
_cell.angle_gamma   90.00
#
_symmetry.space_group_name_H-M   'P 1'
#
loop_
_entity.id
_entity.type
_entity.pdbx_description
1 polymer ?
#
loop_
_entity_poly.entity_id
_entity_poly.type
_entity_poly.pdbx_seq_one_letter_code
_entity_poly.pdbx_strand_id
1 'polypeptide(L)'
;MSRYPRGTVAFADDPFEVHSNPRPVVILSPESRPYGDEECTIVCLGTHAEERYELETPHLSNEYIDGLNFNRKTYVLPWALYTIPLETIDESEPIGQLGDDGMKLVAQSIYKMMRK
;
A
#
# COMPACT_ATOMS: atom_id res chain seq x y z
N MET A 1 0.45 -20.16 5.13
CA MET A 1 -0.73 -19.39 4.74
C MET A 1 -0.50 -17.92 5.06
N SER A 2 -0.63 -17.05 4.08
CA SER A 2 -0.43 -15.63 4.31
C SER A 2 -1.56 -15.06 5.16
N ARG A 3 -1.21 -14.21 6.12
CA ARG A 3 -2.18 -13.53 6.97
C ARG A 3 -2.79 -12.30 6.31
N TYR A 4 -2.22 -11.89 5.18
CA TYR A 4 -2.59 -10.65 4.51
C TYR A 4 -2.88 -10.91 3.05
N PRO A 5 -4.15 -11.02 2.67
CA PRO A 5 -4.51 -11.21 1.26
C PRO A 5 -4.20 -9.94 0.43
N ARG A 6 -4.14 -10.14 -0.88
CA ARG A 6 -3.98 -9.01 -1.81
C ARG A 6 -5.04 -7.96 -1.53
N GLY A 7 -4.62 -6.70 -1.50
CA GLY A 7 -5.51 -5.58 -1.22
C GLY A 7 -5.59 -5.20 0.24
N THR A 8 -4.91 -5.93 1.12
CA THR A 8 -4.83 -5.53 2.53
C THR A 8 -4.10 -4.19 2.63
N VAL A 9 -4.69 -3.25 3.36
CA VAL A 9 -4.06 -1.98 3.72
C VAL A 9 -3.53 -2.15 5.14
N ALA A 10 -2.23 -2.00 5.31
CA ALA A 10 -1.57 -2.23 6.60
C ALA A 10 -0.52 -1.15 6.84
N PHE A 11 0.09 -1.16 8.01
CA PHE A 11 1.20 -0.27 8.34
C PHE A 11 2.45 -1.11 8.49
N ALA A 12 3.53 -0.66 7.85
CA ALA A 12 4.81 -1.37 7.86
C ALA A 12 5.94 -0.40 8.14
N ASP A 13 7.11 -0.93 8.53
CA ASP A 13 8.30 -0.09 8.67
C ASP A 13 8.53 0.67 7.38
N ASP A 14 8.90 1.96 7.51
CA ASP A 14 9.09 2.82 6.35
C ASP A 14 10.24 2.32 5.47
N PRO A 15 9.97 1.83 4.24
CA PRO A 15 11.05 1.35 3.36
C PRO A 15 12.02 2.44 2.94
N PHE A 16 11.58 3.71 3.02
CA PHE A 16 12.47 4.84 2.72
C PHE A 16 13.42 5.15 3.87
N GLU A 17 13.16 4.61 5.05
CA GLU A 17 13.95 4.84 6.27
C GLU A 17 14.05 6.32 6.67
N VAL A 18 13.06 7.12 6.28
CA VAL A 18 13.02 8.55 6.57
C VAL A 18 12.32 8.84 7.89
N HIS A 19 11.31 8.03 8.22
CA HIS A 19 10.50 8.22 9.42
C HIS A 19 10.59 6.99 10.31
N SER A 20 10.51 7.22 11.62
CA SER A 20 10.46 6.14 12.59
C SER A 20 9.07 5.53 12.73
N ASN A 21 8.04 6.23 12.25
CA ASN A 21 6.66 5.76 12.32
C ASN A 21 6.35 4.81 11.16
N PRO A 22 5.49 3.80 11.40
CA PRO A 22 5.06 2.93 10.32
C PRO A 22 4.37 3.70 9.20
N ARG A 23 4.59 3.25 7.97
CA ARG A 23 4.01 3.82 6.77
C ARG A 23 2.85 2.96 6.29
N PRO A 24 1.72 3.58 5.87
CA PRO A 24 0.64 2.78 5.26
C PRO A 24 1.06 2.24 3.91
N VAL A 25 0.69 0.98 3.66
CA VAL A 25 1.03 0.26 2.44
C VAL A 25 -0.16 -0.57 1.99
N VAL A 26 -0.19 -0.91 0.69
CA VAL A 26 -1.16 -1.86 0.14
C VAL A 26 -0.42 -3.11 -0.30
N ILE A 27 -0.90 -4.26 0.14
CA ILE A 27 -0.31 -5.53 -0.25
C ILE A 27 -0.81 -5.91 -1.64
N LEU A 28 0.13 -6.11 -2.57
CA LEU A 28 -0.16 -6.40 -3.97
C LEU A 28 -0.01 -7.89 -4.29
N SER A 29 0.82 -8.60 -3.56
CA SER A 29 1.09 -10.00 -3.85
C SER A 29 -0.06 -10.89 -3.37
N PRO A 30 -0.39 -11.93 -4.15
CA PRO A 30 -1.38 -12.91 -3.70
C PRO A 30 -0.80 -13.81 -2.60
N GLU A 31 -1.68 -14.49 -1.88
CA GLU A 31 -1.28 -15.42 -0.84
C GLU A 31 -0.46 -16.60 -1.38
N SER A 32 -0.66 -16.94 -2.64
CA SER A 32 -0.04 -18.10 -3.30
C SER A 32 1.28 -17.80 -3.99
N ARG A 33 1.93 -16.70 -3.63
CA ARG A 33 3.18 -16.32 -4.29
C ARG A 33 4.31 -17.32 -4.00
N PRO A 34 5.30 -17.45 -4.94
CA PRO A 34 6.34 -18.47 -4.81
C PRO A 34 7.33 -18.29 -3.65
N TYR A 35 7.40 -17.10 -3.07
CA TYR A 35 8.32 -16.86 -1.96
C TYR A 35 7.75 -17.27 -0.61
N GLY A 36 6.58 -17.86 -0.62
CA GLY A 36 5.98 -18.41 0.59
C GLY A 36 5.44 -17.34 1.52
N ASP A 37 5.48 -17.65 2.82
CA ASP A 37 4.82 -16.88 3.84
C ASP A 37 5.69 -15.81 4.49
N GLU A 38 6.91 -15.61 3.99
CA GLU A 38 7.88 -14.74 4.66
C GLU A 38 7.91 -13.30 4.13
N GLU A 39 7.48 -13.09 2.88
CA GLU A 39 7.58 -11.79 2.22
C GLU A 39 6.31 -11.43 1.49
N CYS A 40 6.11 -10.13 1.27
CA CYS A 40 5.04 -9.64 0.42
C CYS A 40 5.51 -8.45 -0.41
N THR A 41 4.88 -8.24 -1.56
CA THR A 41 5.14 -7.07 -2.39
C THR A 41 4.08 -6.03 -2.09
N ILE A 42 4.53 -4.80 -1.87
CA ILE A 42 3.66 -3.70 -1.47
C ILE A 42 3.87 -2.47 -2.36
N VAL A 43 2.88 -1.58 -2.34
CA VAL A 43 3.04 -0.22 -2.83
C VAL A 43 2.79 0.70 -1.63
N CYS A 44 3.61 1.75 -1.52
CA CYS A 44 3.48 2.69 -0.42
C CYS A 44 2.39 3.71 -0.67
N LEU A 45 1.78 4.19 0.41
CA LEU A 45 0.84 5.29 0.41
C LEU A 45 1.49 6.49 1.10
N GLY A 46 1.03 7.69 0.79
CA GLY A 46 1.57 8.91 1.40
C GLY A 46 0.51 9.97 1.56
N THR A 47 0.70 10.88 2.52
CA THR A 47 -0.27 11.93 2.85
C THR A 47 0.02 13.29 2.21
N HIS A 48 1.24 13.52 1.74
CA HIS A 48 1.65 14.79 1.15
C HIS A 48 2.15 14.66 -0.29
N ALA A 49 1.75 13.56 -0.96
CA ALA A 49 2.24 13.28 -2.31
C ALA A 49 1.83 14.35 -3.33
N GLU A 50 0.62 14.88 -3.17
CA GLU A 50 0.11 15.93 -4.07
C GLU A 50 0.99 17.17 -4.05
N GLU A 51 1.52 17.51 -2.89
CA GLU A 51 2.35 18.71 -2.73
C GLU A 51 3.78 18.52 -3.18
N ARG A 52 4.28 17.29 -3.12
CA ARG A 52 5.70 16.98 -3.32
C ARG A 52 6.03 16.52 -4.73
N TYR A 53 5.06 15.94 -5.41
CA TYR A 53 5.30 15.30 -6.69
C TYR A 53 4.27 15.77 -7.70
N GLU A 54 4.72 16.22 -8.85
CA GLU A 54 3.87 16.60 -9.98
C GLU A 54 3.35 15.36 -10.73
N LEU A 55 3.72 14.18 -10.26
CA LEU A 55 3.29 12.94 -10.88
C LEU A 55 1.87 12.58 -10.45
N GLU A 56 1.23 11.76 -11.27
CA GLU A 56 -0.11 11.28 -10.96
C GLU A 56 -0.10 10.35 -9.76
N THR A 57 -0.44 10.91 -8.60
CA THR A 57 -0.61 10.15 -7.37
C THR A 57 -2.09 10.16 -7.05
N PRO A 58 -2.83 9.11 -7.41
CA PRO A 58 -4.28 9.14 -7.21
C PRO A 58 -4.63 9.12 -5.74
N HIS A 59 -5.66 9.89 -5.40
CA HIS A 59 -6.22 9.92 -4.06
C HIS A 59 -6.92 8.59 -3.78
N LEU A 60 -6.51 7.92 -2.72
CA LEU A 60 -7.15 6.69 -2.25
C LEU A 60 -8.09 7.08 -1.12
N SER A 61 -9.36 7.29 -1.45
CA SER A 61 -10.33 7.73 -0.46
C SER A 61 -10.77 6.57 0.43
N ASN A 62 -11.29 6.92 1.62
CA ASN A 62 -11.72 5.91 2.59
C ASN A 62 -12.87 5.04 2.07
N GLU A 63 -13.62 5.51 1.09
CA GLU A 63 -14.72 4.72 0.52
C GLU A 63 -14.24 3.45 -0.19
N TYR A 64 -12.96 3.40 -0.59
CA TYR A 64 -12.38 2.22 -1.22
C TYR A 64 -11.89 1.18 -0.20
N ILE A 65 -11.92 1.50 1.08
CA ILE A 65 -11.27 0.68 2.12
C ILE A 65 -12.29 0.27 3.17
N ASP A 66 -12.42 -1.02 3.38
CA ASP A 66 -13.24 -1.55 4.48
C ASP A 66 -12.38 -1.75 5.72
N GLY A 67 -12.87 -1.33 6.87
CA GLY A 67 -12.24 -1.59 8.16
C GLY A 67 -11.17 -0.61 8.60
N LEU A 68 -10.86 0.39 7.79
CA LEU A 68 -9.85 1.38 8.12
C LEU A 68 -10.24 2.73 7.52
N ASN A 69 -10.09 3.79 8.29
CA ASN A 69 -10.30 5.17 7.81
C ASN A 69 -9.07 6.01 8.12
N PHE A 70 -8.51 6.62 7.09
CA PHE A 70 -7.42 7.57 7.27
C PHE A 70 -7.96 8.94 7.66
N ASN A 71 -7.28 9.62 8.58
CA ASN A 71 -7.64 10.96 9.02
C ASN A 71 -7.24 12.05 8.03
N ARG A 72 -6.32 11.76 7.14
CA ARG A 72 -5.81 12.70 6.14
C ARG A 72 -5.99 12.11 4.76
N LYS A 73 -6.04 12.98 3.74
CA LYS A 73 -6.04 12.51 2.36
C LYS A 73 -4.79 11.66 2.14
N THR A 74 -4.99 10.48 1.59
CA THR A 74 -3.94 9.51 1.36
C THR A 74 -3.86 9.20 -0.12
N TYR A 75 -2.64 9.14 -0.65
CA TYR A 75 -2.38 8.98 -2.07
C TYR A 75 -1.58 7.72 -2.32
N VAL A 76 -1.83 7.07 -3.46
CA VAL A 76 -1.01 5.95 -3.91
C VAL A 76 0.29 6.52 -4.51
N LEU A 77 1.43 5.97 -4.09
CA LEU A 77 2.74 6.32 -4.65
C LEU A 77 3.14 5.19 -5.60
N PRO A 78 2.75 5.25 -6.89
CA PRO A 78 2.84 4.09 -7.76
C PRO A 78 4.27 3.62 -8.06
N TRP A 79 5.26 4.48 -7.87
CA TRP A 79 6.67 4.12 -8.04
C TRP A 79 7.27 3.45 -6.81
N ALA A 80 6.62 3.54 -5.66
CA ALA A 80 7.15 3.07 -4.38
C ALA A 80 6.76 1.61 -4.15
N LEU A 81 7.34 0.73 -4.95
CA LEU A 81 7.09 -0.70 -4.93
C LEU A 81 8.24 -1.42 -4.24
N TYR A 82 7.93 -2.24 -3.25
CA TYR A 82 8.93 -2.95 -2.47
C TYR A 82 8.45 -4.37 -2.17
N THR A 83 9.41 -5.28 -2.02
CA THR A 83 9.14 -6.58 -1.42
C THR A 83 9.75 -6.55 -0.03
N ILE A 84 8.91 -6.78 0.97
CA ILE A 84 9.28 -6.61 2.37
C ILE A 84 9.01 -7.90 3.15
N PRO A 85 9.79 -8.15 4.23
CA PRO A 85 9.46 -9.24 5.13
C PRO A 85 8.12 -8.98 5.83
N LEU A 86 7.31 -10.02 5.97
CA LEU A 86 6.03 -9.89 6.67
C LEU A 86 6.18 -9.42 8.10
N GLU A 87 7.30 -9.73 8.74
CA GLU A 87 7.57 -9.31 10.11
C GLU A 87 7.66 -7.79 10.28
N THR A 88 7.87 -7.04 9.18
CA THR A 88 7.92 -5.56 9.24
C THR A 88 6.54 -4.93 9.30
N ILE A 89 5.48 -5.71 9.10
CA ILE A 89 4.11 -5.21 9.22
C ILE A 89 3.76 -5.10 10.70
N ASP A 90 3.29 -3.93 11.09
CA ASP A 90 2.95 -3.65 12.50
C ASP A 90 1.56 -4.20 12.80
N GLU A 91 1.52 -5.32 13.51
CA GLU A 91 0.27 -5.99 13.87
C GLU A 91 -0.55 -5.23 14.90
N SER A 92 0.06 -4.26 15.59
CA SER A 92 -0.66 -3.44 16.58
C SER A 92 -1.49 -2.34 15.93
N GLU A 93 -1.22 -2.03 14.66
CA GLU A 93 -1.99 -1.04 13.91
C GLU A 93 -3.20 -1.67 13.24
N PRO A 94 -4.27 -0.89 13.02
CA PRO A 94 -5.44 -1.42 12.32
C PRO A 94 -5.12 -1.77 10.87
N ILE A 95 -5.86 -2.71 10.32
CA ILE A 95 -5.77 -3.07 8.90
C ILE A 95 -7.11 -2.86 8.23
N GLY A 96 -7.05 -2.65 6.92
CA GLY A 96 -8.23 -2.55 6.09
C GLY A 96 -8.10 -3.44 4.86
N GLN A 97 -9.15 -3.47 4.06
CA GLN A 97 -9.17 -4.25 2.83
C GLN A 97 -9.73 -3.41 1.70
N LEU A 98 -8.98 -3.28 0.61
CA LEU A 98 -9.47 -2.60 -0.59
C LEU A 98 -10.54 -3.46 -1.27
N GLY A 99 -11.60 -2.79 -1.72
CA GLY A 99 -12.54 -3.41 -2.62
C GLY A 99 -12.00 -3.43 -4.05
N ASP A 100 -12.78 -3.98 -4.98
CA ASP A 100 -12.38 -4.11 -6.38
C ASP A 100 -12.04 -2.76 -7.02
N ASP A 101 -12.81 -1.73 -6.72
CA ASP A 101 -12.55 -0.40 -7.30
C ASP A 101 -11.25 0.20 -6.78
N GLY A 102 -10.94 -0.01 -5.52
CA GLY A 102 -9.67 0.43 -4.96
C GLY A 102 -8.49 -0.31 -5.57
N MET A 103 -8.61 -1.60 -5.78
CA MET A 103 -7.57 -2.39 -6.44
C MET A 103 -7.36 -1.94 -7.88
N LYS A 104 -8.44 -1.62 -8.60
CA LYS A 104 -8.32 -1.10 -9.97
C LYS A 104 -7.60 0.25 -9.98
N LEU A 105 -7.92 1.12 -9.04
CA LEU A 105 -7.25 2.42 -8.91
C LEU A 105 -5.75 2.24 -8.74
N VAL A 106 -5.35 1.37 -7.83
CA VAL A 106 -3.94 1.08 -7.55
C VAL A 106 -3.26 0.49 -8.79
N ALA A 107 -3.85 -0.54 -9.39
CA ALA A 107 -3.28 -1.20 -10.55
C ALA A 107 -3.12 -0.23 -11.73
N GLN A 108 -4.12 0.60 -11.99
CA GLN A 108 -4.06 1.57 -13.08
C GLN A 108 -3.00 2.62 -12.85
N SER A 109 -2.80 3.07 -11.61
CA SER A 109 -1.78 4.06 -11.31
C SER A 109 -0.37 3.51 -11.55
N ILE A 110 -0.14 2.26 -11.17
CA ILE A 110 1.15 1.60 -11.41
C ILE A 110 1.37 1.42 -12.91
N TYR A 111 0.35 0.98 -13.63
CA TYR A 111 0.42 0.78 -15.07
C TYR A 111 0.77 2.09 -15.80
N LYS A 112 0.10 3.19 -15.44
CA LYS A 112 0.35 4.49 -16.04
C LYS A 112 1.79 4.96 -15.77
N MET A 113 2.27 4.75 -14.56
CA MET A 113 3.64 5.09 -14.19
C MET A 113 4.64 4.31 -15.05
N MET A 114 4.39 3.03 -15.28
CA MET A 114 5.29 2.19 -16.05
C MET A 114 5.32 2.53 -17.54
N ARG A 115 4.28 3.16 -18.06
CA ARG A 115 4.19 3.52 -19.47
C ARG A 115 4.88 4.84 -19.83
N LYS A 116 5.25 5.62 -18.87
CA LYS A 116 5.87 6.94 -19.12
C LYS A 116 7.39 6.85 -19.36
#